data_5a77d390d06c32b200da513fa6250ab3
#
_entry.id   5a77d390d06c32b200da513fa6250ab3
#
_cell.length_a   1.000
_cell.length_b   1.000
_cell.length_c   1.000
_cell.angle_alpha   90.00
_cell.angle_beta   90.00
_cell.angle_gamma   90.00
#
_symmetry.space_group_name_H-M   'P 1'
#
loop_
_entity.id
_entity.type
_entity.pdbx_description
1 polymer ?
#
loop_
_entity_poly.entity_id
_entity_poly.type
_entity_poly.pdbx_seq_one_letter_code
_entity_poly.pdbx_strand_id
1 'polypeptide(L)'
;MNRRRFLGALSATVLGGIGGIGGIGGMGAPRDVLGGPPQPPTAAAAAVTSPPAGGGEVVAGAKLPPPAPIVRVALPGGGVLSKLPGNGNLLALTVDDGVNTDVVRLYTEFAKETGVRLTYFVNGIYRSWTDNLALLRPLVECGQIQLGNHTWSHPNLTTVPASRVAHEIARNDEFLKNTFGVDARPYFRPPYGKHNSAVDAVAAGLGYTATTLWSGSLSDSTVITEDYIVQMAQRAFTPQAIVIGHLNHPPVTHVYGQLRDLIRARNLRTVTFDDVFFH
;
A
#
# COMPACT_ATOMS: atom_id res chain seq x y z
N MET A 1 -27.62 -42.85 -29.41
CA MET A 1 -27.18 -43.13 -30.81
C MET A 1 -26.07 -42.13 -31.18
N ASN A 2 -24.97 -42.73 -31.59
CA ASN A 2 -23.78 -42.25 -32.27
C ASN A 2 -22.76 -41.35 -31.53
N ARG A 3 -21.77 -42.06 -31.08
CA ARG A 3 -20.37 -41.71 -30.86
C ARG A 3 -19.68 -41.36 -32.19
N ARG A 4 -18.78 -40.39 -32.22
CA ARG A 4 -17.58 -40.45 -33.06
C ARG A 4 -16.39 -39.81 -32.33
N ARG A 5 -15.43 -40.69 -32.06
CA ARG A 5 -14.02 -40.43 -31.67
C ARG A 5 -13.26 -39.96 -32.92
N PHE A 6 -12.30 -39.07 -32.76
CA PHE A 6 -11.12 -39.02 -33.63
C PHE A 6 -9.84 -38.91 -32.78
N LEU A 7 -9.03 -39.91 -32.91
CA LEU A 7 -7.63 -40.01 -32.52
C LEU A 7 -6.76 -39.69 -33.76
N GLY A 8 -5.56 -39.22 -33.51
CA GLY A 8 -4.43 -39.20 -34.46
C GLY A 8 -3.56 -37.99 -34.19
N ALA A 9 -2.29 -38.06 -34.07
CA ALA A 9 -1.21 -38.98 -33.85
C ALA A 9 0.08 -38.17 -33.82
N LEU A 10 1.03 -38.63 -33.03
CA LEU A 10 2.40 -38.10 -32.88
C LEU A 10 3.17 -38.03 -34.20
N SER A 11 4.14 -37.08 -34.26
CA SER A 11 5.45 -37.40 -34.89
C SER A 11 6.55 -36.51 -34.26
N ALA A 12 7.49 -37.20 -33.65
CA ALA A 12 8.79 -36.71 -33.26
C ALA A 12 9.77 -36.87 -34.45
N THR A 13 10.70 -35.94 -34.61
CA THR A 13 11.91 -36.19 -35.41
C THR A 13 13.11 -35.53 -34.72
N VAL A 14 14.02 -36.41 -34.30
CA VAL A 14 15.38 -36.13 -33.82
C VAL A 14 16.33 -36.46 -34.99
N LEU A 15 17.36 -35.64 -35.17
CA LEU A 15 18.66 -35.93 -35.86
C LEU A 15 19.47 -34.62 -35.74
N GLY A 16 20.68 -34.47 -35.14
CA GLY A 16 21.81 -35.39 -35.13
C GLY A 16 22.87 -34.91 -36.12
N GLY A 17 24.06 -34.51 -35.64
CA GLY A 17 25.23 -34.22 -36.50
C GLY A 17 26.27 -33.31 -35.83
N ILE A 18 27.19 -33.82 -35.35
CA ILE A 18 28.58 -34.08 -35.09
C ILE A 18 29.51 -33.31 -36.05
N GLY A 19 30.54 -32.62 -35.47
CA GLY A 19 31.92 -32.67 -35.93
C GLY A 19 32.57 -31.39 -36.42
N GLY A 20 33.80 -31.10 -35.91
CA GLY A 20 34.80 -30.37 -36.62
C GLY A 20 35.81 -29.59 -35.77
N ILE A 21 36.94 -30.18 -35.59
CA ILE A 21 38.18 -29.77 -34.88
C ILE A 21 38.99 -28.73 -35.67
N GLY A 22 39.79 -27.90 -34.94
CA GLY A 22 41.03 -27.27 -35.44
C GLY A 22 40.98 -25.76 -35.36
N GLY A 23 41.85 -25.06 -34.70
CA GLY A 23 43.24 -25.09 -34.45
C GLY A 23 43.81 -23.65 -34.34
N ILE A 24 44.53 -23.42 -33.26
CA ILE A 24 45.66 -22.49 -33.04
C ILE A 24 45.66 -21.11 -33.69
N GLY A 25 45.95 -20.10 -32.86
CA GLY A 25 46.48 -18.79 -33.29
C GLY A 25 46.30 -17.74 -32.21
N GLY A 26 47.31 -17.58 -31.33
CA GLY A 26 47.35 -16.52 -30.34
C GLY A 26 47.65 -15.18 -30.96
N MET A 27 47.10 -14.13 -30.38
CA MET A 27 47.74 -12.80 -30.27
C MET A 27 46.95 -12.00 -29.25
N GLY A 28 47.68 -11.43 -28.29
CA GLY A 28 47.15 -10.68 -27.18
C GLY A 28 46.43 -9.40 -27.61
N ALA A 29 45.35 -9.12 -26.92
CA ALA A 29 44.72 -7.81 -26.92
C ALA A 29 44.57 -7.33 -25.46
N PRO A 30 44.56 -6.04 -25.22
CA PRO A 30 44.76 -5.47 -23.89
C PRO A 30 43.54 -5.70 -22.98
N ARG A 31 43.83 -5.87 -21.70
CA ARG A 31 42.84 -5.92 -20.64
C ARG A 31 42.14 -4.55 -20.51
N ASP A 32 40.94 -4.43 -20.97
CA ASP A 32 40.05 -3.35 -20.59
C ASP A 32 39.67 -3.55 -19.10
N VAL A 33 40.11 -2.58 -18.31
CA VAL A 33 39.74 -2.42 -16.92
C VAL A 33 38.27 -1.94 -16.90
N LEU A 34 37.35 -2.87 -16.68
CA LEU A 34 35.97 -2.50 -16.41
C LEU A 34 35.94 -1.79 -15.06
N GLY A 35 35.77 -0.47 -15.12
CA GLY A 35 35.49 0.36 -13.95
C GLY A 35 34.20 -0.07 -13.29
N GLY A 36 34.28 -0.45 -12.01
CA GLY A 36 33.13 -0.65 -11.16
C GLY A 36 32.29 0.64 -11.01
N PRO A 37 31.05 0.52 -10.55
CA PRO A 37 30.19 1.70 -10.35
C PRO A 37 30.82 2.66 -9.36
N PRO A 38 30.62 3.99 -9.51
CA PRO A 38 31.26 4.99 -8.67
C PRO A 38 30.78 4.84 -7.20
N GLN A 39 31.74 4.73 -6.29
CA GLN A 39 31.48 4.82 -4.86
C GLN A 39 31.03 6.26 -4.51
N PRO A 40 30.08 6.42 -3.59
CA PRO A 40 29.72 7.75 -3.11
C PRO A 40 30.88 8.38 -2.32
N PRO A 41 31.04 9.70 -2.35
CA PRO A 41 32.11 10.38 -1.66
C PRO A 41 32.02 10.19 -0.15
N THR A 42 33.15 9.84 0.45
CA THR A 42 33.36 9.80 1.91
C THR A 42 33.21 11.22 2.45
N ALA A 43 32.06 11.53 3.07
CA ALA A 43 31.89 12.76 3.82
C ALA A 43 32.65 12.67 5.14
N ALA A 44 33.52 13.66 5.37
CA ALA A 44 34.23 13.83 6.63
C ALA A 44 33.25 13.93 7.80
N ALA A 45 33.49 13.12 8.83
CA ALA A 45 32.71 13.12 10.06
C ALA A 45 32.86 14.45 10.80
N ALA A 46 31.84 15.29 10.73
CA ALA A 46 31.61 16.32 11.73
C ALA A 46 30.96 15.64 12.93
N ALA A 47 31.60 15.72 14.10
CA ALA A 47 31.06 15.19 15.34
C ALA A 47 29.78 15.93 15.71
N VAL A 48 28.63 15.29 15.43
CA VAL A 48 27.35 15.70 15.98
C VAL A 48 27.19 14.94 17.28
N THR A 49 27.24 15.66 18.39
CA THR A 49 26.90 15.14 19.72
C THR A 49 25.48 14.60 19.70
N SER A 50 25.35 13.28 19.87
CA SER A 50 24.07 12.61 20.05
C SER A 50 23.36 13.16 21.31
N PRO A 51 22.08 13.53 21.21
CA PRO A 51 21.28 13.72 22.42
C PRO A 51 21.02 12.35 23.08
N PRO A 52 20.84 12.33 24.41
CA PRO A 52 20.68 11.08 25.15
C PRO A 52 19.45 10.32 24.70
N ALA A 53 19.57 9.00 24.62
CA ALA A 53 18.47 8.07 24.44
C ALA A 53 17.51 8.16 25.64
N GLY A 54 16.56 9.07 25.56
CA GLY A 54 15.41 9.12 26.44
C GLY A 54 14.30 8.30 25.83
N GLY A 55 13.84 7.25 26.56
CA GLY A 55 12.58 6.58 26.23
C GLY A 55 11.49 7.64 26.11
N GLY A 56 11.02 7.85 24.88
CA GLY A 56 10.05 8.89 24.59
C GLY A 56 8.70 8.48 25.18
N GLU A 57 8.40 9.03 26.34
CA GLU A 57 7.04 9.27 26.76
C GLU A 57 6.38 10.03 25.60
N VAL A 58 5.30 9.46 25.02
CA VAL A 58 4.52 10.14 23.98
C VAL A 58 3.96 11.41 24.63
N VAL A 59 4.66 12.52 24.46
CA VAL A 59 4.15 13.81 24.91
C VAL A 59 2.81 13.99 24.23
N ALA A 60 1.75 14.00 25.02
CA ALA A 60 0.37 14.22 24.59
C ALA A 60 0.28 15.60 23.91
N GLY A 61 0.73 15.65 22.68
CA GLY A 61 0.57 16.82 21.83
C GLY A 61 -0.91 17.00 21.53
N ALA A 62 -1.41 18.25 21.59
CA ALA A 62 -2.81 18.53 21.30
C ALA A 62 -3.27 17.82 20.03
N LYS A 63 -4.47 17.22 20.07
CA LYS A 63 -5.08 16.55 18.90
C LYS A 63 -5.08 17.48 17.69
N LEU A 64 -4.95 16.91 16.51
CA LEU A 64 -5.22 17.64 15.28
C LEU A 64 -6.69 18.12 15.32
N PRO A 65 -6.98 19.35 14.88
CA PRO A 65 -8.36 19.82 14.85
C PRO A 65 -9.18 18.90 13.93
N PRO A 66 -10.46 18.63 14.29
CA PRO A 66 -11.34 17.91 13.38
C PRO A 66 -11.38 18.64 12.03
N PRO A 67 -11.50 17.92 10.92
CA PRO A 67 -11.62 18.58 9.62
C PRO A 67 -12.81 19.53 9.66
N ALA A 68 -12.62 20.78 9.28
CA ALA A 68 -13.74 21.69 9.04
C ALA A 68 -14.65 21.05 7.97
N PRO A 69 -15.95 21.36 7.94
CA PRO A 69 -16.86 20.79 6.96
C PRO A 69 -16.25 20.84 5.54
N ILE A 70 -16.15 19.70 4.89
CA ILE A 70 -15.66 19.58 3.52
C ILE A 70 -16.90 19.48 2.63
N VAL A 71 -16.96 20.31 1.58
CA VAL A 71 -17.96 20.09 0.51
C VAL A 71 -17.52 18.83 -0.23
N ARG A 72 -18.27 17.75 -0.02
CA ARG A 72 -18.02 16.49 -0.73
C ARG A 72 -18.35 16.64 -2.21
N VAL A 73 -17.57 15.98 -3.04
CA VAL A 73 -17.78 15.93 -4.48
C VAL A 73 -18.17 14.51 -4.91
N ALA A 74 -18.80 14.38 -6.08
CA ALA A 74 -19.09 13.07 -6.63
C ALA A 74 -17.78 12.29 -6.84
N LEU A 75 -17.78 11.01 -6.51
CA LEU A 75 -16.67 10.14 -6.84
C LEU A 75 -16.52 10.11 -8.37
N PRO A 76 -15.32 10.31 -8.93
CA PRO A 76 -15.12 10.21 -10.38
C PRO A 76 -15.61 8.87 -10.92
N GLY A 77 -16.47 8.90 -11.90
CA GLY A 77 -17.03 7.70 -12.52
C GLY A 77 -15.96 6.96 -13.33
N GLY A 78 -15.46 5.86 -12.80
CA GLY A 78 -14.41 5.02 -13.42
C GLY A 78 -13.01 5.59 -13.31
N GLY A 79 -12.01 4.74 -13.61
CA GLY A 79 -10.60 5.11 -13.59
C GLY A 79 -9.93 4.92 -12.22
N VAL A 80 -8.71 5.44 -12.13
CA VAL A 80 -7.84 5.28 -10.97
C VAL A 80 -7.86 6.54 -10.12
N LEU A 81 -8.16 6.38 -8.84
CA LEU A 81 -8.07 7.44 -7.84
C LEU A 81 -6.67 7.44 -7.23
N SER A 82 -5.79 8.32 -7.67
CA SER A 82 -4.41 8.44 -7.15
C SER A 82 -4.14 9.76 -6.43
N LYS A 83 -5.05 10.73 -6.51
CA LYS A 83 -4.95 12.05 -5.88
C LYS A 83 -6.34 12.55 -5.50
N LEU A 84 -6.43 13.34 -4.41
CA LEU A 84 -7.67 14.00 -4.03
C LEU A 84 -7.98 15.17 -4.98
N PRO A 85 -9.27 15.48 -5.21
CA PRO A 85 -9.68 16.59 -6.07
C PRO A 85 -9.44 17.97 -5.43
N GLY A 86 -9.42 18.99 -6.27
CA GLY A 86 -9.32 20.39 -5.84
C GLY A 86 -7.90 20.85 -5.52
N ASN A 87 -7.81 22.06 -4.94
CA ASN A 87 -6.54 22.75 -4.66
C ASN A 87 -6.40 23.11 -3.16
N GLY A 88 -6.99 22.32 -2.28
CA GLY A 88 -6.93 22.54 -0.83
C GLY A 88 -5.66 21.98 -0.18
N ASN A 89 -5.75 21.73 1.12
CA ASN A 89 -4.67 21.18 1.94
C ASN A 89 -5.03 19.81 2.53
N LEU A 90 -5.85 19.02 1.82
CA LEU A 90 -6.25 17.70 2.27
C LEU A 90 -5.12 16.69 2.09
N LEU A 91 -5.08 15.67 2.96
CA LEU A 91 -4.16 14.55 2.90
C LEU A 91 -4.93 13.26 3.22
N ALA A 92 -5.05 12.36 2.27
CA ALA A 92 -5.52 11.00 2.54
C ALA A 92 -4.32 10.13 2.91
N LEU A 93 -4.12 9.88 4.21
CA LEU A 93 -3.14 8.91 4.67
C LEU A 93 -3.81 7.53 4.69
N THR A 94 -3.34 6.66 3.81
CA THR A 94 -3.89 5.31 3.62
C THR A 94 -2.86 4.27 3.99
N VAL A 95 -3.30 3.16 4.60
CA VAL A 95 -2.39 2.14 5.14
C VAL A 95 -2.91 0.75 4.77
N ASP A 96 -2.04 -0.08 4.21
CA ASP A 96 -2.41 -1.36 3.60
C ASP A 96 -2.05 -2.57 4.48
N ASP A 97 -2.64 -3.71 4.15
CA ASP A 97 -2.34 -5.06 4.59
C ASP A 97 -2.86 -5.46 5.97
N GLY A 98 -2.11 -5.22 7.04
CA GLY A 98 -2.44 -5.65 8.40
C GLY A 98 -1.65 -6.88 8.87
N VAL A 99 -0.45 -7.10 8.37
CA VAL A 99 0.37 -8.30 8.67
C VAL A 99 0.74 -8.38 10.16
N ASN A 100 1.04 -7.25 10.78
CA ASN A 100 1.57 -7.21 12.15
C ASN A 100 0.54 -6.66 13.14
N THR A 101 0.16 -7.47 14.14
CA THR A 101 -0.85 -7.12 15.14
C THR A 101 -0.49 -5.88 15.96
N ASP A 102 0.78 -5.73 16.34
CA ASP A 102 1.21 -4.56 17.10
C ASP A 102 1.25 -3.29 16.25
N VAL A 103 1.64 -3.39 14.98
CA VAL A 103 1.63 -2.24 14.08
C VAL A 103 0.19 -1.78 13.85
N VAL A 104 -0.77 -2.69 13.65
CA VAL A 104 -2.19 -2.34 13.55
C VAL A 104 -2.67 -1.64 14.82
N ARG A 105 -2.33 -2.17 15.99
CA ARG A 105 -2.68 -1.56 17.28
C ARG A 105 -2.12 -0.15 17.42
N LEU A 106 -0.81 0.00 17.22
CA LEU A 106 -0.11 1.28 17.40
C LEU A 106 -0.53 2.35 16.40
N TYR A 107 -0.81 1.99 15.14
CA TYR A 107 -1.41 2.93 14.16
C TYR A 107 -2.82 3.37 14.58
N THR A 108 -3.59 2.45 15.13
CA THR A 108 -4.94 2.76 15.61
C THR A 108 -4.92 3.65 16.85
N GLU A 109 -3.99 3.39 17.79
CA GLU A 109 -3.73 4.26 18.95
C GLU A 109 -3.26 5.65 18.48
N PHE A 110 -2.34 5.72 17.55
CA PHE A 110 -1.89 6.98 16.94
C PHE A 110 -3.06 7.79 16.37
N ALA A 111 -3.95 7.16 15.61
CA ALA A 111 -5.14 7.82 15.10
C ALA A 111 -6.03 8.34 16.23
N LYS A 112 -6.31 7.50 17.23
CA LYS A 112 -7.15 7.83 18.39
C LYS A 112 -6.61 9.01 19.19
N GLU A 113 -5.31 9.02 19.45
CA GLU A 113 -4.66 10.01 20.32
C GLU A 113 -4.46 11.36 19.61
N THR A 114 -4.14 11.31 18.32
CA THR A 114 -3.79 12.52 17.56
C THR A 114 -4.96 13.15 16.81
N GLY A 115 -6.04 12.41 16.60
CA GLY A 115 -7.14 12.83 15.73
C GLY A 115 -6.84 12.68 14.23
N VAL A 116 -5.73 12.05 13.85
CA VAL A 116 -5.43 11.70 12.46
C VAL A 116 -6.55 10.81 11.92
N ARG A 117 -7.01 11.12 10.71
CA ARG A 117 -7.99 10.32 9.98
C ARG A 117 -7.26 9.43 8.98
N LEU A 118 -7.66 8.16 8.89
CA LEU A 118 -6.97 7.13 8.12
C LEU A 118 -7.96 6.34 7.26
N THR A 119 -7.46 5.80 6.15
CA THR A 119 -8.16 4.73 5.44
C THR A 119 -7.27 3.49 5.46
N TYR A 120 -7.77 2.39 6.02
CA TYR A 120 -7.12 1.08 6.00
C TYR A 120 -7.63 0.25 4.83
N PHE A 121 -6.74 -0.20 3.95
CA PHE A 121 -7.04 -1.21 2.95
C PHE A 121 -6.70 -2.59 3.50
N VAL A 122 -7.72 -3.33 3.86
CA VAL A 122 -7.67 -4.52 4.71
C VAL A 122 -7.45 -5.78 3.88
N ASN A 123 -6.47 -6.61 4.28
CA ASN A 123 -6.45 -8.03 3.92
C ASN A 123 -7.04 -8.85 5.08
N GLY A 124 -8.23 -9.41 4.90
CA GLY A 124 -8.99 -10.07 5.96
C GLY A 124 -8.37 -11.38 6.48
N ILE A 125 -7.35 -11.90 5.82
CA ILE A 125 -6.64 -13.11 6.26
C ILE A 125 -5.89 -12.93 7.58
N TYR A 126 -5.51 -11.70 7.94
CA TYR A 126 -4.68 -11.43 9.11
C TYR A 126 -5.53 -11.30 10.38
N ARG A 127 -5.11 -11.99 11.44
CA ARG A 127 -5.77 -11.94 12.75
C ARG A 127 -5.66 -10.58 13.44
N SER A 128 -4.70 -9.77 13.06
CA SER A 128 -4.49 -8.42 13.58
C SER A 128 -5.78 -7.59 13.63
N TRP A 129 -6.66 -7.77 12.68
CA TRP A 129 -7.94 -7.08 12.58
C TRP A 129 -8.92 -7.48 13.67
N THR A 130 -9.02 -8.79 13.95
CA THR A 130 -9.89 -9.33 15.02
C THR A 130 -9.27 -9.16 16.40
N ASP A 131 -7.95 -9.31 16.51
CA ASP A 131 -7.21 -9.12 17.76
C ASP A 131 -7.31 -7.66 18.26
N ASN A 132 -7.42 -6.68 17.35
CA ASN A 132 -7.56 -5.26 17.67
C ASN A 132 -9.00 -4.73 17.52
N LEU A 133 -10.01 -5.59 17.38
CA LEU A 133 -11.38 -5.20 17.07
C LEU A 133 -11.97 -4.19 18.08
N ALA A 134 -11.74 -4.42 19.38
CA ALA A 134 -12.26 -3.55 20.43
C ALA A 134 -11.69 -2.11 20.35
N LEU A 135 -10.46 -1.95 19.88
CA LEU A 135 -9.83 -0.66 19.67
C LEU A 135 -10.27 0.01 18.36
N LEU A 136 -10.38 -0.79 17.28
CA LEU A 136 -10.71 -0.32 15.94
C LEU A 136 -12.17 0.09 15.79
N ARG A 137 -13.10 -0.73 16.31
CA ARG A 137 -14.54 -0.56 16.08
C ARG A 137 -15.05 0.85 16.38
N PRO A 138 -14.78 1.47 17.54
CA PRO A 138 -15.25 2.82 17.82
C PRO A 138 -14.75 3.87 16.83
N LEU A 139 -13.53 3.72 16.31
CA LEU A 139 -12.94 4.65 15.36
C LEU A 139 -13.49 4.45 13.94
N VAL A 140 -13.87 3.24 13.60
CA VAL A 140 -14.58 2.91 12.36
C VAL A 140 -16.02 3.44 12.41
N GLU A 141 -16.74 3.17 13.50
CA GLU A 141 -18.14 3.62 13.69
C GLU A 141 -18.28 5.15 13.69
N CYS A 142 -17.31 5.89 14.24
CA CYS A 142 -17.32 7.36 14.19
C CYS A 142 -16.72 7.93 12.88
N GLY A 143 -16.28 7.07 11.94
CA GLY A 143 -15.73 7.46 10.65
C GLY A 143 -14.33 8.06 10.70
N GLN A 144 -13.62 8.01 11.86
CA GLN A 144 -12.24 8.47 11.94
C GLN A 144 -11.30 7.55 11.18
N ILE A 145 -11.59 6.25 11.18
CA ILE A 145 -10.92 5.25 10.35
C ILE A 145 -11.94 4.69 9.36
N GLN A 146 -11.63 4.77 8.08
CA GLN A 146 -12.38 4.14 7.01
C GLN A 146 -11.72 2.82 6.64
N LEU A 147 -12.52 1.80 6.29
CA LEU A 147 -12.01 0.52 5.79
C LEU A 147 -12.30 0.40 4.30
N GLY A 148 -11.27 0.03 3.54
CA GLY A 148 -11.32 -0.31 2.12
C GLY A 148 -10.95 -1.78 1.88
N ASN A 149 -11.26 -2.31 0.70
CA ASN A 149 -11.00 -3.69 0.33
C ASN A 149 -9.62 -3.83 -0.33
N HIS A 150 -8.75 -4.70 0.24
CA HIS A 150 -7.43 -5.02 -0.31
C HIS A 150 -7.28 -6.50 -0.70
N THR A 151 -8.38 -7.18 -0.98
CA THR A 151 -8.47 -8.62 -1.17
C THR A 151 -8.34 -9.43 0.13
N TRP A 152 -8.67 -10.71 0.08
CA TRP A 152 -8.53 -11.60 1.24
C TRP A 152 -7.08 -11.91 1.56
N SER A 153 -6.27 -12.39 0.57
CA SER A 153 -4.95 -12.97 0.79
C SER A 153 -3.80 -12.33 0.01
N HIS A 154 -4.03 -11.13 -0.52
CA HIS A 154 -3.02 -10.31 -1.20
C HIS A 154 -2.34 -10.95 -2.45
N PRO A 155 -3.05 -11.67 -3.35
CA PRO A 155 -2.42 -12.20 -4.57
C PRO A 155 -2.19 -11.10 -5.62
N ASN A 156 -1.23 -11.33 -6.53
CA ASN A 156 -1.16 -10.52 -7.75
C ASN A 156 -2.34 -10.86 -8.67
N LEU A 157 -3.34 -9.98 -8.70
CA LEU A 157 -4.60 -10.22 -9.41
C LEU A 157 -4.45 -10.29 -10.93
N THR A 158 -3.40 -9.69 -11.49
CA THR A 158 -3.16 -9.73 -12.95
C THR A 158 -2.65 -11.08 -13.46
N THR A 159 -2.32 -12.00 -12.55
CA THR A 159 -1.77 -13.32 -12.86
C THR A 159 -2.71 -14.48 -12.51
N VAL A 160 -3.91 -14.17 -12.04
CA VAL A 160 -4.90 -15.19 -11.64
C VAL A 160 -6.18 -15.07 -12.47
N PRO A 161 -6.99 -16.15 -12.58
CA PRO A 161 -8.26 -16.10 -13.31
C PRO A 161 -9.25 -15.13 -12.68
N ALA A 162 -10.18 -14.58 -13.49
CA ALA A 162 -11.24 -13.66 -13.06
C ALA A 162 -12.08 -14.21 -11.89
N SER A 163 -12.36 -15.51 -11.88
CA SER A 163 -13.07 -16.18 -10.77
C SER A 163 -12.30 -16.10 -9.45
N ARG A 164 -10.98 -16.16 -9.48
CA ARG A 164 -10.13 -16.00 -8.29
C ARG A 164 -10.12 -14.54 -7.85
N VAL A 165 -10.03 -13.58 -8.79
CA VAL A 165 -10.16 -12.15 -8.49
C VAL A 165 -11.47 -11.87 -7.75
N ALA A 166 -12.60 -12.34 -8.30
CA ALA A 166 -13.91 -12.18 -7.68
C ALA A 166 -13.98 -12.81 -6.28
N HIS A 167 -13.45 -14.02 -6.11
CA HIS A 167 -13.41 -14.71 -4.82
C HIS A 167 -12.60 -13.94 -3.76
N GLU A 168 -11.44 -13.41 -4.13
CA GLU A 168 -10.57 -12.63 -3.22
C GLU A 168 -11.27 -11.37 -2.72
N ILE A 169 -11.93 -10.64 -3.62
CA ILE A 169 -12.64 -9.40 -3.28
C ILE A 169 -13.89 -9.71 -2.46
N ALA A 170 -14.72 -10.67 -2.90
CA ALA A 170 -15.98 -11.01 -2.23
C ALA A 170 -15.77 -11.58 -0.82
N ARG A 171 -14.77 -12.45 -0.65
CA ARG A 171 -14.43 -13.02 0.66
C ARG A 171 -13.99 -11.95 1.66
N ASN A 172 -13.23 -10.97 1.19
CA ASN A 172 -12.80 -9.85 2.02
C ASN A 172 -13.96 -8.91 2.34
N ASP A 173 -14.86 -8.67 1.40
CA ASP A 173 -16.11 -7.91 1.62
C ASP A 173 -16.97 -8.57 2.72
N GLU A 174 -17.15 -9.88 2.65
CA GLU A 174 -17.86 -10.64 3.68
C GLU A 174 -17.19 -10.51 5.06
N PHE A 175 -15.86 -10.60 5.13
CA PHE A 175 -15.12 -10.39 6.37
C PHE A 175 -15.34 -8.99 6.96
N LEU A 176 -15.26 -7.93 6.14
CA LEU A 176 -15.46 -6.55 6.58
C LEU A 176 -16.88 -6.33 7.12
N LYS A 177 -17.88 -6.87 6.44
CA LYS A 177 -19.28 -6.82 6.88
C LYS A 177 -19.51 -7.57 8.19
N ASN A 178 -19.02 -8.80 8.28
CA ASN A 178 -19.27 -9.65 9.46
C ASN A 178 -18.49 -9.18 10.69
N THR A 179 -17.27 -8.63 10.50
CA THR A 179 -16.40 -8.23 11.60
C THR A 179 -16.66 -6.81 12.07
N PHE A 180 -16.85 -5.88 11.13
CA PHE A 180 -16.95 -4.45 11.43
C PHE A 180 -18.33 -3.84 11.14
N GLY A 181 -19.20 -4.54 10.42
CA GLY A 181 -20.49 -4.00 9.95
C GLY A 181 -20.32 -3.02 8.79
N VAL A 182 -19.18 -3.03 8.11
CA VAL A 182 -18.81 -2.04 7.09
C VAL A 182 -19.08 -2.58 5.69
N ASP A 183 -19.70 -1.75 4.84
CA ASP A 183 -19.64 -1.88 3.39
C ASP A 183 -18.46 -1.03 2.89
N ALA A 184 -17.39 -1.69 2.42
CA ALA A 184 -16.18 -1.01 1.99
C ALA A 184 -16.28 -0.44 0.55
N ARG A 185 -17.39 -0.70 -0.14
CA ARG A 185 -17.61 -0.11 -1.48
C ARG A 185 -17.73 1.40 -1.39
N PRO A 186 -17.26 2.13 -2.38
CA PRO A 186 -16.73 1.67 -3.66
C PRO A 186 -15.20 1.49 -3.71
N TYR A 187 -14.48 1.56 -2.60
CA TYR A 187 -13.02 1.70 -2.54
C TYR A 187 -12.29 0.35 -2.52
N PHE A 188 -11.53 0.12 -3.58
CA PHE A 188 -10.72 -1.08 -3.76
C PHE A 188 -9.27 -0.69 -4.08
N ARG A 189 -8.32 -1.31 -3.39
CA ARG A 189 -6.91 -1.20 -3.74
C ARG A 189 -6.38 -2.56 -4.18
N PRO A 190 -5.94 -2.71 -5.44
CA PRO A 190 -5.35 -3.96 -5.89
C PRO A 190 -3.99 -4.18 -5.23
N PRO A 191 -3.67 -5.43 -4.80
CA PRO A 191 -2.35 -5.78 -4.28
C PRO A 191 -1.21 -5.32 -5.18
N TYR A 192 -0.14 -4.79 -4.58
CA TYR A 192 1.03 -4.23 -5.29
C TYR A 192 0.70 -3.04 -6.21
N GLY A 193 -0.50 -2.47 -6.16
CA GLY A 193 -0.99 -1.52 -7.15
C GLY A 193 -1.18 -2.12 -8.55
N LYS A 194 -1.10 -3.46 -8.68
CA LYS A 194 -1.17 -4.15 -9.97
C LYS A 194 -2.60 -4.44 -10.36
N HIS A 195 -3.07 -3.78 -11.42
CA HIS A 195 -4.39 -3.98 -12.00
C HIS A 195 -4.33 -3.92 -13.53
N ASN A 196 -5.40 -4.32 -14.16
CA ASN A 196 -5.67 -4.18 -15.59
C ASN A 196 -7.19 -4.12 -15.80
N SER A 197 -7.63 -3.88 -17.03
CA SER A 197 -9.06 -3.75 -17.36
C SER A 197 -9.90 -4.97 -16.95
N ALA A 198 -9.33 -6.18 -16.97
CA ALA A 198 -10.04 -7.40 -16.55
C ALA A 198 -10.24 -7.42 -15.02
N VAL A 199 -9.23 -7.06 -14.23
CA VAL A 199 -9.32 -6.93 -12.77
C VAL A 199 -10.31 -5.84 -12.40
N ASP A 200 -10.22 -4.67 -13.05
CA ASP A 200 -11.09 -3.53 -12.79
C ASP A 200 -12.56 -3.83 -13.12
N ALA A 201 -12.81 -4.56 -14.21
CA ALA A 201 -14.17 -4.99 -14.58
C ALA A 201 -14.78 -5.96 -13.55
N VAL A 202 -13.97 -6.90 -13.02
CA VAL A 202 -14.42 -7.81 -11.94
C VAL A 202 -14.72 -7.04 -10.66
N ALA A 203 -13.84 -6.12 -10.25
CA ALA A 203 -14.04 -5.30 -9.07
C ALA A 203 -15.30 -4.42 -9.21
N ALA A 204 -15.47 -3.75 -10.35
CA ALA A 204 -16.65 -2.94 -10.64
C ALA A 204 -17.95 -3.76 -10.64
N GLY A 205 -17.93 -4.98 -11.17
CA GLY A 205 -19.06 -5.92 -11.13
C GLY A 205 -19.48 -6.31 -9.70
N LEU A 206 -18.58 -6.17 -8.72
CA LEU A 206 -18.84 -6.36 -7.29
C LEU A 206 -19.16 -5.05 -6.54
N GLY A 207 -19.28 -3.93 -7.27
CA GLY A 207 -19.57 -2.61 -6.71
C GLY A 207 -18.33 -1.80 -6.31
N TYR A 208 -17.13 -2.30 -6.52
CA TYR A 208 -15.88 -1.61 -6.25
C TYR A 208 -15.44 -0.81 -7.48
N THR A 209 -16.00 0.38 -7.63
CA THR A 209 -15.83 1.24 -8.82
C THR A 209 -14.68 2.24 -8.70
N ALA A 210 -14.07 2.36 -7.51
CA ALA A 210 -12.93 3.24 -7.26
C ALA A 210 -11.66 2.41 -7.06
N THR A 211 -10.93 2.12 -8.13
CA THR A 211 -9.57 1.58 -8.05
C THR A 211 -8.66 2.65 -7.45
N THR A 212 -8.22 2.44 -6.20
CA THR A 212 -7.50 3.44 -5.42
C THR A 212 -6.01 3.14 -5.39
N LEU A 213 -5.21 4.04 -5.97
CA LEU A 213 -3.76 4.03 -5.87
C LEU A 213 -3.26 5.19 -5.01
N TRP A 214 -2.08 5.71 -5.27
CA TRP A 214 -1.44 6.76 -4.48
C TRP A 214 -0.58 7.69 -5.33
N SER A 215 -0.31 8.88 -4.82
CA SER A 215 0.64 9.86 -5.37
C SER A 215 1.88 10.03 -4.50
N GLY A 216 1.91 9.43 -3.32
CA GLY A 216 3.04 9.45 -2.40
C GLY A 216 3.12 8.15 -1.59
N SER A 217 4.31 7.83 -1.06
CA SER A 217 4.55 6.59 -0.31
C SER A 217 5.46 6.85 0.88
N LEU A 218 5.24 6.13 1.99
CA LEU A 218 6.17 6.03 3.11
C LEU A 218 7.30 5.03 2.83
N SER A 219 7.19 4.24 1.75
CA SER A 219 8.14 3.20 1.33
C SER A 219 8.37 2.08 2.35
N ASP A 220 7.44 1.88 3.26
CA ASP A 220 7.49 1.00 4.43
C ASP A 220 6.89 -0.40 4.21
N SER A 221 6.72 -0.81 2.95
CA SER A 221 6.28 -2.17 2.59
C SER A 221 7.31 -3.26 2.96
N THR A 222 8.55 -2.86 3.22
CA THR A 222 9.64 -3.68 3.74
C THR A 222 10.27 -3.01 4.95
N VAL A 223 11.14 -3.73 5.67
CA VAL A 223 11.88 -3.14 6.79
C VAL A 223 12.87 -2.11 6.27
N ILE A 224 12.67 -0.86 6.67
CA ILE A 224 13.54 0.29 6.36
C ILE A 224 13.83 1.07 7.65
N THR A 225 14.76 2.01 7.58
CA THR A 225 15.09 2.83 8.75
C THR A 225 14.00 3.88 9.03
N GLU A 226 13.87 4.26 10.29
CA GLU A 226 12.96 5.30 10.76
C GLU A 226 13.22 6.64 10.05
N ASP A 227 14.49 7.05 9.94
CA ASP A 227 14.89 8.27 9.23
C ASP A 227 14.46 8.25 7.77
N TYR A 228 14.52 7.08 7.11
CA TYR A 228 14.08 6.98 5.74
C TYR A 228 12.57 7.12 5.60
N ILE A 229 11.78 6.56 6.54
CA ILE A 229 10.32 6.76 6.59
C ILE A 229 10.01 8.25 6.72
N VAL A 230 10.67 8.97 7.63
CA VAL A 230 10.48 10.42 7.83
C VAL A 230 10.85 11.19 6.56
N GLN A 231 11.97 10.85 5.91
CA GLN A 231 12.37 11.46 4.64
C GLN A 231 11.31 11.24 3.55
N MET A 232 10.76 10.03 3.46
CA MET A 232 9.69 9.72 2.50
C MET A 232 8.41 10.48 2.84
N ALA A 233 8.03 10.59 4.11
CA ALA A 233 6.90 11.40 4.53
C ALA A 233 7.10 12.88 4.17
N GLN A 234 8.30 13.42 4.34
CA GLN A 234 8.63 14.79 3.91
C GLN A 234 8.42 15.02 2.40
N ARG A 235 8.61 13.99 1.58
CA ARG A 235 8.34 14.09 0.13
C ARG A 235 6.86 13.89 -0.21
N ALA A 236 6.21 12.96 0.49
CA ALA A 236 4.87 12.45 0.17
C ALA A 236 3.73 13.29 0.76
N PHE A 237 3.91 13.90 1.95
CA PHE A 237 2.85 14.66 2.61
C PHE A 237 2.67 16.03 1.98
N THR A 238 2.03 16.06 0.83
CA THR A 238 1.74 17.27 0.06
C THR A 238 0.22 17.49 -0.05
N PRO A 239 -0.23 18.72 -0.33
CA PRO A 239 -1.64 18.99 -0.55
C PRO A 239 -2.28 18.07 -1.58
N GLN A 240 -3.47 17.58 -1.27
CA GLN A 240 -4.28 16.68 -2.09
C GLN A 240 -3.63 15.31 -2.38
N ALA A 241 -2.56 14.94 -1.67
CA ALA A 241 -1.94 13.63 -1.84
C ALA A 241 -2.80 12.50 -1.26
N ILE A 242 -2.80 11.37 -1.95
CA ILE A 242 -3.12 10.06 -1.39
C ILE A 242 -1.78 9.39 -1.13
N VAL A 243 -1.50 9.10 0.15
CA VAL A 243 -0.22 8.51 0.57
C VAL A 243 -0.44 7.10 1.05
N ILE A 244 0.40 6.17 0.57
CA ILE A 244 0.41 4.78 1.02
C ILE A 244 1.45 4.57 2.13
N GLY A 245 1.05 3.88 3.19
CA GLY A 245 1.89 3.22 4.19
C GLY A 245 1.43 1.78 4.36
N HIS A 246 2.08 1.02 5.26
CA HIS A 246 1.76 -0.39 5.50
C HIS A 246 1.70 -0.72 6.99
N LEU A 247 0.86 -1.72 7.34
CA LEU A 247 0.68 -2.22 8.70
C LEU A 247 1.53 -3.49 8.94
N ASN A 248 2.77 -3.49 8.45
CA ASN A 248 3.59 -4.68 8.32
C ASN A 248 4.82 -4.69 9.22
N HIS A 249 5.49 -3.56 9.38
CA HIS A 249 6.81 -3.49 10.00
C HIS A 249 6.90 -2.43 11.10
N PRO A 250 7.52 -2.74 12.25
CA PRO A 250 7.56 -1.86 13.42
C PRO A 250 8.20 -0.47 13.23
N PRO A 251 9.22 -0.23 12.36
CA PRO A 251 9.90 1.06 12.33
C PRO A 251 8.98 2.28 12.17
N VAL A 252 7.88 2.17 11.44
CA VAL A 252 6.92 3.27 11.29
C VAL A 252 6.28 3.69 12.62
N THR A 253 6.15 2.76 13.56
CA THR A 253 5.52 3.02 14.86
C THR A 253 6.36 3.93 15.77
N HIS A 254 7.66 4.01 15.52
CA HIS A 254 8.58 4.84 16.28
C HIS A 254 8.62 6.30 15.79
N VAL A 255 8.00 6.61 14.65
CA VAL A 255 8.06 7.95 14.03
C VAL A 255 6.70 8.66 13.96
N TYR A 256 5.65 8.13 14.57
CA TYR A 256 4.31 8.74 14.56
C TYR A 256 4.29 10.19 15.03
N GLY A 257 5.08 10.54 16.05
CA GLY A 257 5.24 11.91 16.50
C GLY A 257 5.73 12.85 15.38
N GLN A 258 6.76 12.41 14.66
CA GLN A 258 7.34 13.16 13.54
C GLN A 258 6.36 13.26 12.36
N LEU A 259 5.61 12.19 12.06
CA LEU A 259 4.56 12.22 11.02
C LEU A 259 3.45 13.23 11.37
N ARG A 260 2.96 13.21 12.62
CA ARG A 260 1.99 14.19 13.11
C ARG A 260 2.51 15.62 13.01
N ASP A 261 3.74 15.85 13.45
CA ASP A 261 4.33 17.19 13.46
C ASP A 261 4.55 17.72 12.04
N LEU A 262 4.87 16.85 11.09
CA LEU A 262 4.96 17.20 9.68
C LEU A 262 3.58 17.58 9.10
N ILE A 263 2.51 16.84 9.44
CA ILE A 263 1.14 17.18 9.06
C ILE A 263 0.78 18.58 9.56
N ARG A 264 1.08 18.88 10.82
CA ARG A 264 0.84 20.19 11.42
C ARG A 264 1.66 21.31 10.77
N ALA A 265 2.96 21.11 10.62
CA ALA A 265 3.88 22.09 10.06
C ALA A 265 3.49 22.51 8.63
N ARG A 266 2.88 21.58 7.89
CA ARG A 266 2.39 21.82 6.52
C ARG A 266 0.93 22.26 6.46
N ASN A 267 0.30 22.46 7.61
CA ASN A 267 -1.13 22.78 7.69
C ASN A 267 -2.01 21.82 6.88
N LEU A 268 -1.64 20.52 6.89
CA LEU A 268 -2.41 19.50 6.18
C LEU A 268 -3.58 19.02 7.06
N ARG A 269 -4.69 18.70 6.40
CA ARG A 269 -5.89 18.15 7.03
C ARG A 269 -6.06 16.72 6.59
N THR A 270 -5.91 15.79 7.53
CA THR A 270 -6.13 14.36 7.23
C THR A 270 -7.60 14.06 7.02
N VAL A 271 -7.89 13.24 6.01
CA VAL A 271 -9.26 12.86 5.60
C VAL A 271 -9.32 11.39 5.24
N THR A 272 -10.50 10.81 5.40
CA THR A 272 -10.88 9.57 4.74
C THR A 272 -11.45 9.89 3.34
N PHE A 273 -11.67 8.88 2.52
CA PHE A 273 -12.33 9.12 1.21
C PHE A 273 -13.79 9.54 1.39
N ASP A 274 -14.50 9.01 2.40
CA ASP A 274 -15.90 9.38 2.68
C ASP A 274 -16.05 10.82 3.19
N ASP A 275 -14.98 11.44 3.70
CA ASP A 275 -14.98 12.87 4.00
C ASP A 275 -15.00 13.73 2.73
N VAL A 276 -14.48 13.18 1.61
CA VAL A 276 -14.24 13.94 0.37
C VAL A 276 -15.25 13.60 -0.71
N PHE A 277 -15.68 12.34 -0.78
CA PHE A 277 -16.56 11.86 -1.84
C PHE A 277 -17.93 11.45 -1.30
N PHE A 278 -18.94 11.64 -2.15
CA PHE A 278 -20.21 10.94 -2.03
C PHE A 278 -20.36 9.97 -3.23
N HIS A 279 -21.03 8.86 -3.01
CA HIS A 279 -21.27 7.80 -3.99
C HIS A 279 -22.66 7.19 -3.80
#